data_f33febedc6e44789d236fc712a6b34c1
#
_entry.id   f33febedc6e44789d236fc712a6b34c1
#
_cell.length_a   1.000
_cell.length_b   1.000
_cell.length_c   1.000
_cell.angle_alpha   90.00
_cell.angle_beta   90.00
_cell.angle_gamma   90.00
#
_symmetry.space_group_name_H-M   'P 1'
#
loop_
_entity.id
_entity.type
_entity.pdbx_description
1 polymer ?
#
loop_
_entity_poly.entity_id
_entity_poly.type
_entity_poly.pdbx_seq_one_letter_code
_entity_poly.pdbx_strand_id
1 'polypeptide(L)'
;GSSTGSTDEIKAFGNMLLNSVADGLNANSYIRMMPHTTAANISIFFGLKGRLIPTSSACTSGSQGIGYAYEAIKYGRLKMMLAGGAEELCPTEAMVFDALYATSLKNDTPHLSPRPYDSGRDGLVIGEGAGILVLEELEHALARGATIHAEIVGFGCNSDGIHATKPEQATMRGAMELALEDAGLEPAAIGYVNGHGTATAQGDVAESLATSSLFGPRMPISSQKSFFGHTLGACGALESWFSIEMMNSDSYVYTLNLDNVDPECGELDYLRGEFRQMSHQYVMNNNFAFGGVNTSLIFKRWS
;
A
#
# COMPACT_ATOMS: atom_id res chain seq x y z
N GLY A 1 3.49 8.60 5.17
CA GLY A 1 2.06 8.58 4.84
C GLY A 1 1.20 8.04 5.96
N SER A 2 -0.01 8.54 6.04
CA SER A 2 -1.05 8.08 6.99
C SER A 2 -2.40 8.58 6.49
N SER A 3 -3.47 7.82 6.65
CA SER A 3 -4.80 8.28 6.22
C SER A 3 -5.51 9.12 7.28
N THR A 4 -5.23 8.89 8.56
CA THR A 4 -5.79 9.65 9.68
C THR A 4 -4.75 9.91 10.77
N GLY A 5 -5.12 10.69 11.79
CA GLY A 5 -4.31 10.91 12.98
C GLY A 5 -4.76 10.04 14.16
N SER A 6 -4.40 10.45 15.40
CA SER A 6 -4.73 9.70 16.61
C SER A 6 -6.23 9.61 16.86
N THR A 7 -6.72 8.39 17.08
CA THR A 7 -8.11 8.08 17.42
C THR A 7 -8.58 8.76 18.69
N ASP A 8 -7.75 8.81 19.73
CA ASP A 8 -8.09 9.44 20.99
C ASP A 8 -8.33 10.94 20.84
N GLU A 9 -7.51 11.61 20.03
CA GLU A 9 -7.65 13.05 19.78
C GLU A 9 -8.87 13.33 18.89
N ILE A 10 -9.16 12.49 17.91
CA ILE A 10 -10.40 12.59 17.09
C ILE A 10 -11.62 12.49 18.00
N LYS A 11 -11.64 11.51 18.92
CA LYS A 11 -12.71 11.34 19.91
C LYS A 11 -12.86 12.56 20.82
N ALA A 12 -11.75 13.11 21.33
CA ALA A 12 -11.73 14.27 22.19
C ALA A 12 -12.29 15.52 21.49
N PHE A 13 -11.90 15.78 20.25
CA PHE A 13 -12.45 16.85 19.42
C PHE A 13 -13.93 16.62 19.08
N GLY A 14 -14.32 15.38 18.76
CA GLY A 14 -15.72 15.02 18.56
C GLY A 14 -16.57 15.35 19.79
N ASN A 15 -16.09 15.01 20.99
CA ASN A 15 -16.77 15.36 22.25
C ASN A 15 -16.86 16.88 22.48
N MET A 16 -15.80 17.62 22.18
CA MET A 16 -15.80 19.07 22.21
C MET A 16 -16.88 19.67 21.28
N LEU A 17 -16.97 19.20 20.06
CA LEU A 17 -17.95 19.68 19.08
C LEU A 17 -19.40 19.40 19.52
N LEU A 18 -19.63 18.23 20.13
CA LEU A 18 -20.97 17.80 20.56
C LEU A 18 -21.41 18.51 21.85
N ASN A 19 -20.51 18.69 22.81
CA ASN A 19 -20.83 19.13 24.17
C ASN A 19 -20.35 20.55 24.48
N SER A 20 -19.64 21.21 23.57
CA SER A 20 -19.01 22.52 23.75
C SER A 20 -18.09 22.60 24.97
N VAL A 21 -17.42 21.50 25.30
CA VAL A 21 -16.48 21.36 26.42
C VAL A 21 -15.10 20.98 25.90
N ALA A 22 -14.11 21.83 26.17
CA ALA A 22 -12.73 21.65 25.67
C ALA A 22 -11.78 21.09 26.75
N ASP A 23 -12.31 20.44 27.79
CA ASP A 23 -11.50 19.90 28.88
C ASP A 23 -10.50 18.85 28.38
N GLY A 24 -9.24 19.02 28.78
CA GLY A 24 -8.15 18.12 28.37
C GLY A 24 -7.56 18.38 26.98
N LEU A 25 -8.19 19.21 26.14
CA LEU A 25 -7.66 19.59 24.84
C LEU A 25 -6.60 20.69 24.94
N ASN A 26 -5.59 20.57 24.10
CA ASN A 26 -4.53 21.56 23.94
C ASN A 26 -4.04 21.62 22.48
N ALA A 27 -3.08 22.49 22.19
CA ALA A 27 -2.56 22.62 20.82
C ALA A 27 -1.98 21.33 20.25
N ASN A 28 -1.37 20.48 21.09
CA ASN A 28 -0.83 19.19 20.64
C ASN A 28 -1.94 18.21 20.28
N SER A 29 -3.11 18.26 20.93
CA SER A 29 -4.26 17.43 20.57
C SER A 29 -4.67 17.66 19.12
N TYR A 30 -4.74 18.92 18.69
CA TYR A 30 -5.06 19.25 17.30
C TYR A 30 -4.01 18.70 16.31
N ILE A 31 -2.73 18.86 16.64
CA ILE A 31 -1.63 18.36 15.82
C ILE A 31 -1.70 16.84 15.70
N ARG A 32 -1.93 16.11 16.78
CA ARG A 32 -2.02 14.64 16.79
C ARG A 32 -3.21 14.11 16.01
N MET A 33 -4.29 14.86 15.88
CA MET A 33 -5.43 14.49 15.06
C MET A 33 -5.12 14.53 13.56
N MET A 34 -4.09 15.25 13.14
CA MET A 34 -3.78 15.46 11.74
C MET A 34 -2.86 14.36 11.19
N PRO A 35 -3.10 13.81 9.98
CA PRO A 35 -2.30 12.70 9.43
C PRO A 35 -0.83 13.07 9.17
N HIS A 36 -0.49 14.36 8.95
CA HIS A 36 0.90 14.77 8.73
C HIS A 36 1.80 14.59 9.96
N THR A 37 1.22 14.38 11.13
CA THR A 37 1.94 14.21 12.41
C THR A 37 2.86 12.99 12.39
N THR A 38 2.51 11.94 11.67
CA THR A 38 3.37 10.76 11.47
C THR A 38 4.75 11.18 10.94
N ALA A 39 4.80 11.91 9.84
CA ALA A 39 6.06 12.40 9.26
C ALA A 39 6.76 13.44 10.16
N ALA A 40 5.99 14.33 10.79
CA ALA A 40 6.51 15.36 11.68
C ALA A 40 7.20 14.75 12.92
N ASN A 41 6.58 13.76 13.56
CA ASN A 41 7.16 13.08 14.73
C ASN A 41 8.42 12.31 14.39
N ILE A 42 8.46 11.61 13.23
CA ILE A 42 9.69 10.95 12.75
C ILE A 42 10.81 11.98 12.56
N SER A 43 10.49 13.10 11.91
CA SER A 43 11.46 14.19 11.68
C SER A 43 12.02 14.75 13.00
N ILE A 44 11.16 15.00 13.99
CA ILE A 44 11.55 15.51 15.31
C ILE A 44 12.41 14.48 16.06
N PHE A 45 11.97 13.23 16.09
CA PHE A 45 12.64 12.16 16.83
C PHE A 45 14.08 11.95 16.34
N PHE A 46 14.29 11.93 15.03
CA PHE A 46 15.61 11.74 14.43
C PHE A 46 16.38 13.03 14.17
N GLY A 47 15.81 14.20 14.48
CA GLY A 47 16.44 15.50 14.23
C GLY A 47 16.64 15.82 12.75
N LEU A 48 15.77 15.30 11.87
CA LEU A 48 15.87 15.50 10.42
C LEU A 48 15.49 16.93 10.05
N LYS A 49 16.31 17.57 9.20
CA LYS A 49 16.14 18.98 8.80
C LYS A 49 15.90 19.14 7.29
N GLY A 50 15.72 18.03 6.58
CA GLY A 50 15.46 18.02 5.15
C GLY A 50 14.01 18.31 4.80
N ARG A 51 13.63 18.02 3.55
CA ARG A 51 12.26 18.13 3.08
C ARG A 51 11.36 17.15 3.84
N LEU A 52 10.20 17.65 4.29
CA LEU A 52 9.15 16.83 4.87
C LEU A 52 7.93 16.89 3.93
N ILE A 53 7.50 15.73 3.44
CA ILE A 53 6.35 15.59 2.53
C ILE A 53 5.38 14.62 3.17
N PRO A 54 4.34 15.10 3.88
CA PRO A 54 3.28 14.22 4.34
C PRO A 54 2.40 13.78 3.17
N THR A 55 2.12 12.50 3.07
CA THR A 55 1.16 11.94 2.12
C THR A 55 -0.07 11.44 2.87
N SER A 56 -1.25 11.88 2.42
CA SER A 56 -2.55 11.46 2.96
C SER A 56 -3.50 11.23 1.80
N SER A 57 -3.42 10.04 1.24
CA SER A 57 -4.16 9.59 0.06
C SER A 57 -4.78 8.21 0.30
N ALA A 58 -5.39 8.05 1.48
CA ALA A 58 -6.00 6.79 1.92
C ALA A 58 -5.01 5.61 1.77
N CYS A 59 -5.40 4.52 1.10
CA CYS A 59 -4.62 3.29 0.98
C CYS A 59 -3.29 3.45 0.22
N THR A 60 -3.11 4.53 -0.54
CA THR A 60 -1.85 4.81 -1.27
C THR A 60 -0.88 5.70 -0.50
N SER A 61 -1.22 6.15 0.71
CA SER A 61 -0.40 7.12 1.45
C SER A 61 1.06 6.66 1.60
N GLY A 62 1.29 5.41 2.00
CA GLY A 62 2.64 4.86 2.19
C GLY A 62 3.40 4.68 0.87
N SER A 63 2.79 4.09 -0.15
CA SER A 63 3.41 3.88 -1.46
C SER A 63 3.67 5.20 -2.19
N GLN A 64 2.77 6.17 -2.09
CA GLN A 64 2.96 7.50 -2.63
C GLN A 64 4.13 8.23 -1.93
N GLY A 65 4.25 8.08 -0.60
CA GLY A 65 5.39 8.59 0.15
C GLY A 65 6.73 7.99 -0.30
N ILE A 66 6.76 6.68 -0.56
CA ILE A 66 7.93 5.99 -1.11
C ILE A 66 8.24 6.50 -2.52
N GLY A 67 7.23 6.60 -3.39
CA GLY A 67 7.39 7.09 -4.77
C GLY A 67 7.93 8.51 -4.83
N TYR A 68 7.39 9.44 -4.05
CA TYR A 68 7.90 10.83 -4.02
C TYR A 68 9.30 10.95 -3.42
N ALA A 69 9.66 10.10 -2.47
CA ALA A 69 11.01 10.03 -1.96
C ALA A 69 11.99 9.49 -3.03
N TYR A 70 11.58 8.46 -3.76
CA TYR A 70 12.32 7.93 -4.90
C TYR A 70 12.55 9.01 -5.96
N GLU A 71 11.52 9.73 -6.39
CA GLU A 71 11.65 10.83 -7.36
C GLU A 71 12.59 11.93 -6.83
N ALA A 72 12.47 12.31 -5.57
CA ALA A 72 13.32 13.33 -4.97
C ALA A 72 14.82 12.95 -5.01
N ILE A 73 15.13 11.66 -4.82
CA ILE A 73 16.50 11.14 -4.90
C ILE A 73 16.93 10.97 -6.36
N LYS A 74 16.11 10.34 -7.21
CA LYS A 74 16.35 10.12 -8.64
C LYS A 74 16.69 11.41 -9.37
N TYR A 75 15.98 12.50 -9.06
CA TYR A 75 16.23 13.81 -9.66
C TYR A 75 17.26 14.67 -8.90
N GLY A 76 18.05 14.09 -8.02
CA GLY A 76 19.17 14.73 -7.32
C GLY A 76 18.77 15.85 -6.33
N ARG A 77 17.51 15.85 -5.85
CA ARG A 77 17.03 16.82 -4.85
C ARG A 77 17.47 16.49 -3.44
N LEU A 78 17.61 15.22 -3.13
CA LEU A 78 18.04 14.68 -1.84
C LEU A 78 18.95 13.47 -2.08
N LYS A 79 19.82 13.18 -1.10
CA LYS A 79 20.66 11.97 -1.13
C LYS A 79 20.05 10.82 -0.33
N MET A 80 19.22 11.13 0.66
CA MET A 80 18.60 10.15 1.54
C MET A 80 17.24 10.68 2.00
N MET A 81 16.27 9.77 2.17
CA MET A 81 14.95 10.09 2.71
C MET A 81 14.35 8.87 3.43
N LEU A 82 13.76 9.09 4.60
CA LEU A 82 12.88 8.09 5.23
C LEU A 82 11.50 8.17 4.56
N ALA A 83 10.98 7.05 4.11
CA ALA A 83 9.71 7.01 3.39
C ALA A 83 8.91 5.77 3.76
N GLY A 84 7.59 5.91 3.83
CA GLY A 84 6.72 4.80 4.17
C GLY A 84 5.37 5.27 4.68
N GLY A 85 4.74 4.45 5.51
CA GLY A 85 3.43 4.74 6.07
C GLY A 85 3.22 4.12 7.44
N ALA A 86 2.31 4.72 8.19
CA ALA A 86 1.85 4.21 9.47
C ALA A 86 0.34 4.49 9.61
N GLU A 87 -0.36 3.57 10.23
CA GLU A 87 -1.79 3.72 10.52
C GLU A 87 -2.13 3.08 11.85
N GLU A 88 -2.96 3.75 12.63
CA GLU A 88 -3.57 3.26 13.87
C GLU A 88 -4.98 2.77 13.54
N LEU A 89 -5.37 1.60 14.05
CA LEU A 89 -6.73 1.08 13.88
C LEU A 89 -7.76 2.03 14.53
N CYS A 90 -8.59 2.63 13.70
CA CYS A 90 -9.56 3.65 14.13
C CYS A 90 -11.01 3.20 13.86
N PRO A 91 -11.90 3.28 14.86
CA PRO A 91 -13.32 2.98 14.67
C PRO A 91 -14.02 3.83 13.60
N THR A 92 -13.54 5.05 13.33
CA THR A 92 -14.10 5.92 12.29
C THR A 92 -13.80 5.39 10.90
N GLU A 93 -12.62 4.81 10.70
CA GLU A 93 -12.26 4.13 9.45
C GLU A 93 -13.11 2.86 9.25
N ALA A 94 -13.26 2.04 10.30
CA ALA A 94 -14.11 0.87 10.27
C ALA A 94 -15.55 1.23 9.88
N MET A 95 -16.12 2.29 10.49
CA MET A 95 -17.46 2.76 10.20
C MET A 95 -17.65 3.22 8.74
N VAL A 96 -16.65 3.88 8.15
CA VAL A 96 -16.72 4.32 6.75
C VAL A 96 -16.85 3.13 5.81
N PHE A 97 -16.02 2.11 5.99
CA PHE A 97 -16.07 0.91 5.15
C PHE A 97 -17.31 0.05 5.41
N ASP A 98 -17.79 0.01 6.66
CA ASP A 98 -19.04 -0.66 7.02
C ASP A 98 -20.26 0.04 6.37
N ALA A 99 -20.31 1.37 6.40
CA ALA A 99 -21.36 2.16 5.74
C ALA A 99 -21.37 1.98 4.21
N LEU A 100 -20.25 1.58 3.62
CA LEU A 100 -20.12 1.27 2.18
C LEU A 100 -20.36 -0.21 1.88
N TYR A 101 -20.72 -1.02 2.88
CA TYR A 101 -20.84 -2.48 2.75
C TYR A 101 -19.58 -3.14 2.18
N ALA A 102 -18.41 -2.60 2.54
CA ALA A 102 -17.11 -3.05 2.07
C ALA A 102 -16.30 -3.85 3.10
N THR A 103 -16.79 -3.97 4.35
CA THR A 103 -16.19 -4.80 5.40
C THR A 103 -16.72 -6.22 5.40
N SER A 104 -15.86 -7.18 5.78
CA SER A 104 -16.28 -8.57 5.99
C SER A 104 -17.21 -8.68 7.19
N LEU A 105 -18.25 -9.51 7.06
CA LEU A 105 -19.21 -9.83 8.11
C LEU A 105 -18.94 -11.17 8.81
N LYS A 106 -17.82 -11.84 8.52
CA LYS A 106 -17.47 -13.17 9.06
C LYS A 106 -16.95 -13.11 10.50
N ASN A 107 -17.63 -12.38 11.39
CA ASN A 107 -17.24 -12.24 12.80
C ASN A 107 -17.24 -13.55 13.58
N ASP A 108 -18.09 -14.52 13.21
CA ASP A 108 -18.15 -15.84 13.85
C ASP A 108 -17.04 -16.79 13.33
N THR A 109 -16.43 -16.46 12.18
CA THR A 109 -15.37 -17.24 11.54
C THR A 109 -14.25 -16.33 11.02
N PRO A 110 -13.61 -15.52 11.88
CA PRO A 110 -12.69 -14.46 11.44
C PRO A 110 -11.45 -14.99 10.70
N HIS A 111 -11.06 -16.24 10.96
CA HIS A 111 -9.94 -16.89 10.27
C HIS A 111 -10.21 -17.18 8.77
N LEU A 112 -11.47 -17.07 8.31
CA LEU A 112 -11.86 -17.23 6.90
C LEU A 112 -11.92 -15.89 6.14
N SER A 113 -11.47 -14.79 6.74
CA SER A 113 -11.46 -13.46 6.13
C SER A 113 -10.21 -12.68 6.58
N PRO A 114 -9.66 -11.78 5.74
CA PRO A 114 -10.09 -11.51 4.35
C PRO A 114 -9.67 -12.64 3.39
N ARG A 115 -10.32 -12.66 2.23
CA ARG A 115 -10.07 -13.65 1.17
C ARG A 115 -10.01 -13.02 -0.22
N PRO A 116 -8.95 -12.26 -0.54
CA PRO A 116 -8.82 -11.56 -1.81
C PRO A 116 -8.96 -12.51 -3.01
N TYR A 117 -9.65 -12.02 -4.05
CA TYR A 117 -9.94 -12.73 -5.32
C TYR A 117 -10.80 -13.99 -5.22
N ASP A 118 -11.18 -14.41 -4.01
CA ASP A 118 -12.03 -15.58 -3.83
C ASP A 118 -13.51 -15.27 -4.13
N SER A 119 -14.22 -16.20 -4.74
CA SER A 119 -15.66 -16.08 -5.05
C SER A 119 -16.54 -15.93 -3.81
N GLY A 120 -16.09 -16.37 -2.65
CA GLY A 120 -16.76 -16.22 -1.36
C GLY A 120 -16.29 -15.01 -0.54
N ARG A 121 -15.57 -14.06 -1.15
CA ARG A 121 -15.17 -12.83 -0.45
C ARG A 121 -16.39 -11.97 -0.12
N ASP A 122 -16.32 -11.26 0.99
CA ASP A 122 -17.42 -10.44 1.50
C ASP A 122 -16.97 -9.06 1.98
N GLY A 123 -15.73 -8.71 1.74
CA GLY A 123 -15.19 -7.40 2.10
C GLY A 123 -13.84 -7.48 2.80
N LEU A 124 -13.29 -6.31 3.07
CA LEU A 124 -12.00 -6.14 3.73
C LEU A 124 -12.08 -6.36 5.26
N VAL A 125 -10.93 -6.63 5.84
CA VAL A 125 -10.72 -6.56 7.29
C VAL A 125 -9.69 -5.48 7.52
N ILE A 126 -10.00 -4.48 8.35
CA ILE A 126 -9.08 -3.39 8.66
C ILE A 126 -8.00 -3.88 9.59
N GLY A 127 -6.75 -3.50 9.33
CA GLY A 127 -5.59 -3.72 10.18
C GLY A 127 -4.90 -2.41 10.54
N GLU A 128 -3.86 -2.50 11.34
CA GLU A 128 -2.96 -1.41 11.69
C GLU A 128 -1.51 -1.81 11.48
N GLY A 129 -0.61 -0.84 11.40
CA GLY A 129 0.82 -1.12 11.29
C GLY A 129 1.64 0.08 10.85
N ALA A 130 2.94 -0.16 10.71
CA ALA A 130 3.88 0.82 10.21
C ALA A 130 5.01 0.13 9.44
N GLY A 131 5.43 0.74 8.33
CA GLY A 131 6.58 0.33 7.55
C GLY A 131 7.34 1.57 7.07
N ILE A 132 8.65 1.61 7.32
CA ILE A 132 9.51 2.71 6.89
C ILE A 132 10.72 2.14 6.16
N LEU A 133 10.97 2.64 4.96
CA LEU A 133 12.16 2.38 4.16
C LEU A 133 13.13 3.55 4.27
N VAL A 134 14.41 3.25 4.31
CA VAL A 134 15.49 4.22 4.15
C VAL A 134 15.89 4.20 2.68
N LEU A 135 15.48 5.24 1.94
CA LEU A 135 15.86 5.40 0.55
C LEU A 135 17.12 6.25 0.46
N GLU A 136 18.06 5.83 -0.38
CA GLU A 136 19.37 6.46 -0.48
C GLU A 136 19.87 6.42 -1.93
N GLU A 137 20.55 7.48 -2.34
CA GLU A 137 21.23 7.53 -3.63
C GLU A 137 22.34 6.48 -3.66
N LEU A 138 22.47 5.75 -4.77
CA LEU A 138 23.29 4.56 -4.88
C LEU A 138 24.77 4.80 -4.53
N GLU A 139 25.41 5.81 -5.12
CA GLU A 139 26.83 6.10 -4.89
C GLU A 139 27.08 6.53 -3.44
N HIS A 140 26.12 7.21 -2.81
CA HIS A 140 26.18 7.57 -1.40
C HIS A 140 26.09 6.32 -0.52
N ALA A 141 25.20 5.38 -0.82
CA ALA A 141 25.04 4.11 -0.10
C ALA A 141 26.30 3.26 -0.21
N LEU A 142 26.85 3.11 -1.41
CA LEU A 142 28.09 2.37 -1.68
C LEU A 142 29.30 2.99 -0.95
N ALA A 143 29.42 4.32 -0.98
CA ALA A 143 30.55 5.03 -0.36
C ALA A 143 30.63 4.84 1.16
N ARG A 144 29.50 4.60 1.85
CA ARG A 144 29.48 4.31 3.29
C ARG A 144 29.37 2.81 3.63
N GLY A 145 29.38 1.93 2.62
CA GLY A 145 29.26 0.48 2.85
C GLY A 145 27.90 0.04 3.37
N ALA A 146 26.81 0.68 2.90
CA ALA A 146 25.45 0.32 3.29
C ALA A 146 25.08 -1.08 2.78
N THR A 147 24.29 -1.81 3.57
CA THR A 147 23.58 -2.98 3.06
C THR A 147 22.43 -2.51 2.18
N ILE A 148 22.45 -2.89 0.90
CA ILE A 148 21.40 -2.57 -0.06
C ILE A 148 20.50 -3.78 -0.19
N HIS A 149 19.19 -3.60 0.07
CA HIS A 149 18.21 -4.67 0.03
C HIS A 149 17.55 -4.80 -1.36
N ALA A 150 17.32 -3.69 -2.02
CA ALA A 150 16.76 -3.62 -3.37
C ALA A 150 17.01 -2.24 -3.97
N GLU A 151 16.78 -2.10 -5.27
CA GLU A 151 16.72 -0.82 -5.97
C GLU A 151 15.27 -0.53 -6.36
N ILE A 152 14.78 0.69 -6.11
CA ILE A 152 13.51 1.17 -6.68
C ILE A 152 13.85 1.67 -8.08
N VAL A 153 13.23 1.10 -9.10
CA VAL A 153 13.52 1.45 -10.49
C VAL A 153 12.37 2.13 -11.21
N GLY A 154 11.14 2.01 -10.68
CA GLY A 154 9.97 2.63 -11.30
C GLY A 154 8.91 3.02 -10.29
N PHE A 155 8.25 4.14 -10.56
CA PHE A 155 7.09 4.63 -9.84
C PHE A 155 6.06 5.19 -10.80
N GLY A 156 4.82 4.71 -10.71
CA GLY A 156 3.67 5.22 -11.43
C GLY A 156 2.59 5.70 -10.46
N CYS A 157 2.03 6.85 -10.75
CA CYS A 157 0.92 7.42 -9.96
C CYS A 157 -0.03 8.17 -10.88
N ASN A 158 -1.33 7.92 -10.71
CA ASN A 158 -2.39 8.66 -11.41
C ASN A 158 -3.66 8.74 -10.57
N SER A 159 -4.73 9.27 -11.15
CA SER A 159 -6.04 9.30 -10.51
C SER A 159 -7.15 8.91 -11.50
N ASP A 160 -8.24 8.31 -10.96
CA ASP A 160 -9.39 7.88 -11.77
C ASP A 160 -10.19 9.07 -12.31
N GLY A 161 -10.38 10.11 -11.52
CA GLY A 161 -11.12 11.32 -11.90
C GLY A 161 -12.62 11.08 -12.13
N ILE A 162 -13.19 9.96 -11.67
CA ILE A 162 -14.57 9.54 -11.97
C ILE A 162 -15.44 9.51 -10.71
N HIS A 163 -15.07 8.72 -9.70
CA HIS A 163 -15.89 8.49 -8.51
C HIS A 163 -15.01 8.20 -7.28
N ALA A 164 -15.45 8.64 -6.11
CA ALA A 164 -14.67 8.50 -4.89
C ALA A 164 -14.43 7.04 -4.44
N THR A 165 -15.33 6.12 -4.74
CA THR A 165 -15.27 4.73 -4.22
C THR A 165 -15.41 3.65 -5.30
N LYS A 166 -15.63 4.04 -6.57
CA LYS A 166 -15.73 3.08 -7.68
C LYS A 166 -14.35 2.93 -8.33
N PRO A 167 -13.74 1.74 -8.28
CA PRO A 167 -12.45 1.51 -8.91
C PRO A 167 -12.54 1.53 -10.44
N GLU A 168 -11.50 2.02 -11.11
CA GLU A 168 -11.44 2.11 -12.56
C GLU A 168 -10.27 1.28 -13.10
N GLN A 169 -10.59 0.20 -13.82
CA GLN A 169 -9.60 -0.74 -14.37
C GLN A 169 -8.56 -0.03 -15.26
N ALA A 170 -8.99 0.91 -16.11
CA ALA A 170 -8.10 1.56 -17.07
C ALA A 170 -7.02 2.40 -16.40
N THR A 171 -7.35 3.12 -15.33
CA THR A 171 -6.41 3.97 -14.60
C THR A 171 -5.49 3.15 -13.67
N MET A 172 -5.98 2.06 -13.09
CA MET A 172 -5.12 1.09 -12.39
C MET A 172 -4.06 0.52 -13.33
N ARG A 173 -4.46 0.08 -14.54
CA ARG A 173 -3.54 -0.33 -15.58
C ARG A 173 -2.57 0.78 -15.94
N GLY A 174 -3.06 2.00 -16.14
CA GLY A 174 -2.25 3.18 -16.45
C GLY A 174 -1.18 3.48 -15.38
N ALA A 175 -1.47 3.28 -14.09
CA ALA A 175 -0.46 3.43 -13.04
C ALA A 175 0.67 2.39 -13.15
N MET A 176 0.34 1.14 -13.48
CA MET A 176 1.33 0.10 -13.75
C MET A 176 2.17 0.41 -15.00
N GLU A 177 1.54 0.90 -16.07
CA GLU A 177 2.22 1.32 -17.31
C GLU A 177 3.18 2.48 -17.05
N LEU A 178 2.77 3.49 -16.27
CA LEU A 178 3.65 4.61 -15.87
C LEU A 178 4.86 4.13 -15.07
N ALA A 179 4.69 3.15 -14.17
CA ALA A 179 5.82 2.60 -13.42
C ALA A 179 6.80 1.84 -14.34
N LEU A 180 6.29 1.10 -15.33
CA LEU A 180 7.11 0.42 -16.34
C LEU A 180 7.85 1.43 -17.23
N GLU A 181 7.18 2.49 -17.68
CA GLU A 181 7.78 3.57 -18.45
C GLU A 181 8.90 4.25 -17.67
N ASP A 182 8.67 4.59 -16.40
CA ASP A 182 9.68 5.22 -15.53
C ASP A 182 10.89 4.31 -15.29
N ALA A 183 10.68 2.98 -15.25
CA ALA A 183 11.72 1.97 -15.12
C ALA A 183 12.44 1.65 -16.45
N GLY A 184 11.88 2.03 -17.58
CA GLY A 184 12.35 1.60 -18.92
C GLY A 184 12.22 0.10 -19.14
N LEU A 185 11.17 -0.53 -18.60
CA LEU A 185 10.94 -1.97 -18.64
C LEU A 185 9.71 -2.34 -19.48
N GLU A 186 9.83 -3.47 -20.19
CA GLU A 186 8.67 -4.11 -20.79
C GLU A 186 7.89 -4.93 -19.75
N PRO A 187 6.58 -5.13 -19.91
CA PRO A 187 5.77 -5.91 -18.95
C PRO A 187 6.33 -7.30 -18.66
N ALA A 188 6.93 -7.95 -19.64
CA ALA A 188 7.53 -9.28 -19.51
C ALA A 188 8.71 -9.36 -18.53
N ALA A 189 9.29 -8.23 -18.14
CA ALA A 189 10.38 -8.18 -17.15
C ALA A 189 9.89 -8.41 -15.71
N ILE A 190 8.62 -8.11 -15.44
CA ILE A 190 8.04 -8.28 -14.10
C ILE A 190 7.74 -9.75 -13.84
N GLY A 191 8.29 -10.28 -12.78
CA GLY A 191 8.11 -11.69 -12.42
C GLY A 191 7.02 -11.98 -11.41
N TYR A 192 6.61 -10.97 -10.64
CA TYR A 192 5.59 -11.09 -9.60
C TYR A 192 4.92 -9.75 -9.33
N VAL A 193 3.62 -9.79 -9.05
CA VAL A 193 2.82 -8.64 -8.62
C VAL A 193 2.30 -8.89 -7.22
N ASN A 194 2.63 -7.99 -6.26
CA ASN A 194 1.85 -7.87 -5.06
C ASN A 194 0.61 -7.04 -5.37
N GLY A 195 -0.54 -7.67 -5.38
CA GLY A 195 -1.81 -7.01 -5.64
C GLY A 195 -2.30 -6.22 -4.42
N HIS A 196 -3.05 -5.17 -4.69
CA HIS A 196 -3.76 -4.44 -3.64
C HIS A 196 -4.80 -5.34 -2.95
N GLY A 197 -5.51 -6.17 -3.71
CA GLY A 197 -6.38 -7.27 -3.28
C GLY A 197 -6.99 -7.13 -1.89
N THR A 198 -8.08 -6.35 -1.78
CA THR A 198 -8.70 -6.00 -0.49
C THR A 198 -9.81 -6.94 -0.06
N ALA A 199 -10.13 -7.94 -0.87
CA ALA A 199 -11.31 -8.80 -0.74
C ALA A 199 -12.65 -8.07 -0.95
N THR A 200 -12.64 -6.87 -1.56
CA THR A 200 -13.86 -6.17 -1.96
C THR A 200 -14.35 -6.67 -3.32
N ALA A 201 -15.68 -6.70 -3.52
CA ALA A 201 -16.25 -7.27 -4.73
C ALA A 201 -15.76 -6.59 -6.01
N GLN A 202 -15.79 -5.24 -6.06
CA GLN A 202 -15.43 -4.47 -7.24
C GLN A 202 -13.91 -4.23 -7.37
N GLY A 203 -13.22 -4.03 -6.24
CA GLY A 203 -11.79 -3.73 -6.22
C GLY A 203 -10.96 -4.86 -6.80
N ASP A 204 -11.19 -6.08 -6.32
CA ASP A 204 -10.44 -7.26 -6.75
C ASP A 204 -10.68 -7.59 -8.24
N VAL A 205 -11.91 -7.41 -8.73
CA VAL A 205 -12.24 -7.61 -10.16
C VAL A 205 -11.51 -6.57 -11.02
N ALA A 206 -11.63 -5.27 -10.69
CA ALA A 206 -11.01 -4.20 -11.46
C ALA A 206 -9.48 -4.34 -11.54
N GLU A 207 -8.84 -4.61 -10.38
CA GLU A 207 -7.40 -4.80 -10.30
C GLU A 207 -6.92 -6.02 -11.09
N SER A 208 -7.57 -7.17 -10.89
CA SER A 208 -7.16 -8.41 -11.57
C SER A 208 -7.33 -8.32 -13.08
N LEU A 209 -8.40 -7.68 -13.57
CA LEU A 209 -8.59 -7.39 -14.99
C LEU A 209 -7.53 -6.41 -15.53
N ALA A 210 -7.19 -5.36 -14.78
CA ALA A 210 -6.11 -4.44 -15.14
C ALA A 210 -4.77 -5.19 -15.26
N THR A 211 -4.45 -6.01 -14.26
CA THR A 211 -3.20 -6.79 -14.21
C THR A 211 -3.13 -7.82 -15.34
N SER A 212 -4.19 -8.61 -15.55
CA SER A 212 -4.20 -9.62 -16.61
C SER A 212 -4.14 -9.01 -18.01
N SER A 213 -4.77 -7.84 -18.22
CA SER A 213 -4.73 -7.15 -19.51
C SER A 213 -3.35 -6.58 -19.85
N LEU A 214 -2.50 -6.31 -18.85
CA LEU A 214 -1.15 -5.78 -19.04
C LEU A 214 -0.10 -6.90 -19.13
N PHE A 215 -0.17 -7.88 -18.23
CA PHE A 215 0.88 -8.90 -18.07
C PHE A 215 0.51 -10.26 -18.66
N GLY A 216 -0.78 -10.46 -18.96
CA GLY A 216 -1.30 -11.75 -19.45
C GLY A 216 -1.59 -12.77 -18.33
N PRO A 217 -2.14 -13.94 -18.69
CA PRO A 217 -2.77 -14.87 -17.75
C PRO A 217 -1.79 -15.67 -16.88
N ARG A 218 -0.49 -15.57 -17.11
CA ARG A 218 0.54 -16.30 -16.34
C ARG A 218 1.30 -15.42 -15.34
N MET A 219 0.84 -14.18 -15.11
CA MET A 219 1.47 -13.31 -14.12
C MET A 219 1.20 -13.83 -12.71
N PRO A 220 2.25 -14.21 -11.95
CA PRO A 220 2.10 -14.58 -10.55
C PRO A 220 1.63 -13.38 -9.71
N ILE A 221 0.54 -13.58 -8.96
CA ILE A 221 -0.04 -12.55 -8.10
C ILE A 221 -0.47 -13.14 -6.76
N SER A 222 -0.28 -12.37 -5.70
CA SER A 222 -0.94 -12.62 -4.41
C SER A 222 -1.23 -11.30 -3.69
N SER A 223 -2.12 -11.34 -2.70
CA SER A 223 -2.38 -10.24 -1.79
C SER A 223 -1.95 -10.59 -0.38
N GLN A 224 -0.99 -9.84 0.13
CA GLN A 224 -0.49 -9.98 1.50
C GLN A 224 -1.53 -9.57 2.54
N LYS A 225 -2.53 -8.76 2.15
CA LYS A 225 -3.64 -8.36 3.03
C LYS A 225 -4.44 -9.54 3.58
N SER A 226 -4.36 -10.69 2.91
CA SER A 226 -4.96 -11.93 3.42
C SER A 226 -4.41 -12.38 4.78
N PHE A 227 -3.20 -11.94 5.16
CA PHE A 227 -2.52 -12.29 6.42
C PHE A 227 -2.68 -11.23 7.51
N PHE A 228 -2.59 -9.94 7.17
CA PHE A 228 -2.57 -8.87 8.17
C PHE A 228 -3.70 -7.84 8.02
N GLY A 229 -4.64 -8.10 7.10
CA GLY A 229 -5.72 -7.15 6.82
C GLY A 229 -5.28 -5.96 5.98
N HIS A 230 -6.16 -4.98 5.85
CA HIS A 230 -5.90 -3.73 5.15
C HIS A 230 -5.45 -2.65 6.13
N THR A 231 -4.17 -2.37 6.19
CA THR A 231 -3.57 -1.37 7.08
C THR A 231 -3.59 0.05 6.52
N LEU A 232 -4.51 0.34 5.61
CA LEU A 232 -4.80 1.66 5.02
C LEU A 232 -3.54 2.43 4.59
N GLY A 233 -3.22 3.54 5.22
CA GLY A 233 -2.05 4.36 4.86
C GLY A 233 -0.70 3.69 5.06
N ALA A 234 -0.62 2.63 5.87
CA ALA A 234 0.60 1.86 6.06
C ALA A 234 0.80 0.74 5.03
N CYS A 235 -0.29 0.29 4.34
CA CYS A 235 -0.25 -0.96 3.58
C CYS A 235 0.81 -0.94 2.47
N GLY A 236 0.92 0.15 1.71
CA GLY A 236 1.89 0.23 0.62
C GLY A 236 3.34 0.13 1.07
N ALA A 237 3.65 0.58 2.29
CA ALA A 237 4.99 0.48 2.85
C ALA A 237 5.31 -0.93 3.36
N LEU A 238 4.38 -1.55 4.08
CA LEU A 238 4.52 -2.93 4.56
C LEU A 238 4.64 -3.91 3.39
N GLU A 239 3.77 -3.78 2.40
CA GLU A 239 3.76 -4.60 1.20
C GLU A 239 5.01 -4.42 0.34
N SER A 240 5.55 -3.19 0.26
CA SER A 240 6.84 -2.93 -0.38
C SER A 240 7.97 -3.67 0.32
N TRP A 241 8.06 -3.57 1.65
CA TRP A 241 9.06 -4.28 2.43
C TRP A 241 8.95 -5.80 2.24
N PHE A 242 7.75 -6.36 2.43
CA PHE A 242 7.56 -7.80 2.24
C PHE A 242 7.84 -8.26 0.81
N SER A 243 7.52 -7.44 -0.22
CA SER A 243 7.84 -7.77 -1.61
C SER A 243 9.35 -7.84 -1.85
N ILE A 244 10.13 -6.95 -1.21
CA ILE A 244 11.60 -6.98 -1.24
C ILE A 244 12.11 -8.25 -0.55
N GLU A 245 11.60 -8.59 0.63
CA GLU A 245 12.03 -9.79 1.37
C GLU A 245 11.67 -11.08 0.62
N MET A 246 10.48 -11.16 0.01
CA MET A 246 10.08 -12.29 -0.84
C MET A 246 10.99 -12.43 -2.05
N MET A 247 11.32 -11.33 -2.72
CA MET A 247 12.25 -11.31 -3.84
C MET A 247 13.64 -11.79 -3.43
N ASN A 248 14.16 -11.35 -2.27
CA ASN A 248 15.49 -11.70 -1.80
C ASN A 248 15.61 -13.14 -1.29
N SER A 249 14.52 -13.69 -0.75
CA SER A 249 14.46 -15.08 -0.27
C SER A 249 14.02 -16.09 -1.34
N ASP A 250 13.67 -15.64 -2.54
CA ASP A 250 13.06 -16.46 -3.60
C ASP A 250 11.77 -17.21 -3.16
N SER A 251 11.11 -16.74 -2.10
CA SER A 251 9.96 -17.39 -1.47
C SER A 251 8.78 -16.43 -1.40
N TYR A 252 7.76 -16.71 -2.20
CA TYR A 252 6.60 -15.83 -2.34
C TYR A 252 5.39 -16.36 -1.60
N VAL A 253 4.76 -15.48 -0.82
CA VAL A 253 3.58 -15.82 -0.04
C VAL A 253 2.35 -15.95 -0.94
N TYR A 254 1.50 -16.90 -0.63
CA TYR A 254 0.21 -17.10 -1.29
C TYR A 254 -0.86 -16.16 -0.73
N THR A 255 -1.99 -16.04 -1.41
CA THR A 255 -3.20 -15.41 -0.86
C THR A 255 -3.91 -16.40 0.06
N LEU A 256 -3.91 -16.08 1.36
CA LEU A 256 -4.61 -16.90 2.36
C LEU A 256 -6.13 -16.88 2.10
N ASN A 257 -6.81 -18.00 2.35
CA ASN A 257 -8.26 -18.16 2.13
C ASN A 257 -8.71 -18.09 0.65
N LEU A 258 -7.81 -18.12 -0.31
CA LEU A 258 -8.16 -18.19 -1.73
C LEU A 258 -8.34 -19.66 -2.16
N ASP A 259 -9.56 -20.16 -2.00
CA ASP A 259 -9.91 -21.53 -2.39
C ASP A 259 -10.44 -21.59 -3.83
N ASN A 260 -11.34 -20.66 -4.18
CA ASN A 260 -12.00 -20.61 -5.48
C ASN A 260 -11.89 -19.20 -6.06
N VAL A 261 -11.06 -19.03 -7.08
CA VAL A 261 -10.93 -17.75 -7.78
C VAL A 261 -12.29 -17.35 -8.34
N ASP A 262 -12.68 -16.09 -8.10
CA ASP A 262 -13.92 -15.54 -8.68
C ASP A 262 -13.83 -15.50 -10.20
N PRO A 263 -14.80 -16.08 -10.93
CA PRO A 263 -14.79 -16.09 -12.39
C PRO A 263 -14.89 -14.69 -13.04
N GLU A 264 -15.30 -13.66 -12.29
CA GLU A 264 -15.29 -12.27 -12.76
C GLU A 264 -13.88 -11.64 -12.68
N CYS A 265 -12.98 -12.20 -11.88
CA CYS A 265 -11.59 -11.78 -11.80
C CYS A 265 -10.80 -12.13 -13.09
N GLY A 266 -9.80 -11.30 -13.39
CA GLY A 266 -8.91 -11.54 -14.53
C GLY A 266 -8.18 -12.88 -14.43
N GLU A 267 -7.90 -13.52 -15.57
CA GLU A 267 -7.12 -14.74 -15.62
C GLU A 267 -5.66 -14.43 -15.27
N LEU A 268 -5.17 -14.96 -14.13
CA LEU A 268 -3.82 -14.77 -13.61
C LEU A 268 -3.34 -16.05 -12.90
N ASP A 269 -2.03 -16.14 -12.66
CA ASP A 269 -1.44 -17.18 -11.82
C ASP A 269 -1.54 -16.80 -10.33
N TYR A 270 -2.70 -16.95 -9.75
CA TYR A 270 -2.94 -16.67 -8.33
C TYR A 270 -2.17 -17.62 -7.45
N LEU A 271 -1.24 -17.11 -6.62
CA LEU A 271 -0.55 -17.92 -5.63
C LEU A 271 -1.52 -18.30 -4.50
N ARG A 272 -1.66 -19.61 -4.22
CA ARG A 272 -2.57 -20.14 -3.22
C ARG A 272 -2.05 -21.42 -2.59
N GLY A 273 -2.51 -21.71 -1.36
CA GLY A 273 -2.23 -22.94 -0.63
C GLY A 273 -0.91 -22.94 0.12
N GLU A 274 0.21 -22.63 -0.53
CA GLU A 274 1.54 -22.67 0.08
C GLU A 274 2.50 -21.65 -0.53
N PHE A 275 3.62 -21.41 0.15
CA PHE A 275 4.70 -20.58 -0.38
C PHE A 275 5.25 -21.16 -1.67
N ARG A 276 5.46 -20.28 -2.67
CA ARG A 276 6.02 -20.67 -3.96
C ARG A 276 7.46 -20.19 -4.09
N GLN A 277 8.35 -21.12 -4.45
CA GLN A 277 9.74 -20.79 -4.78
C GLN A 277 9.82 -20.25 -6.21
N MET A 278 10.24 -19.01 -6.37
CA MET A 278 10.42 -18.35 -7.66
C MET A 278 11.60 -17.38 -7.54
N SER A 279 12.40 -17.25 -8.59
CA SER A 279 13.50 -16.28 -8.64
C SER A 279 13.22 -15.22 -9.69
N HIS A 280 13.08 -13.98 -9.26
CA HIS A 280 12.76 -12.88 -10.16
C HIS A 280 13.68 -11.68 -9.92
N GLN A 281 14.00 -10.99 -11.02
CA GLN A 281 14.82 -9.77 -10.99
C GLN A 281 13.98 -8.54 -10.63
N TYR A 282 12.72 -8.51 -11.03
CA TYR A 282 11.82 -7.37 -10.80
C TYR A 282 10.49 -7.84 -10.23
N VAL A 283 10.01 -7.11 -9.23
CA VAL A 283 8.69 -7.30 -8.64
C VAL A 283 7.95 -5.97 -8.58
N MET A 284 6.62 -6.03 -8.69
CA MET A 284 5.76 -4.85 -8.65
C MET A 284 4.87 -4.88 -7.42
N ASN A 285 4.69 -3.74 -6.77
CA ASN A 285 3.74 -3.54 -5.67
C ASN A 285 2.70 -2.48 -6.04
N ASN A 286 1.42 -2.84 -5.99
CA ASN A 286 0.30 -2.00 -6.38
C ASN A 286 -0.56 -1.60 -5.20
N ASN A 287 -0.96 -0.32 -5.16
CA ASN A 287 -1.96 0.16 -4.21
C ASN A 287 -2.96 1.07 -4.93
N PHE A 288 -4.25 0.85 -4.67
CA PHE A 288 -5.36 1.56 -5.27
C PHE A 288 -6.30 2.06 -4.18
N ALA A 289 -6.52 3.37 -4.10
CA ALA A 289 -7.17 4.00 -2.96
C ALA A 289 -8.56 4.54 -3.29
N PHE A 290 -9.38 4.66 -2.26
CA PHE A 290 -10.53 5.57 -2.30
C PHE A 290 -10.06 6.98 -2.65
N GLY A 291 -10.91 7.72 -3.40
CA GLY A 291 -10.52 8.97 -4.04
C GLY A 291 -9.93 8.74 -5.44
N GLY A 292 -9.77 7.47 -5.83
CA GLY A 292 -9.25 7.09 -7.15
C GLY A 292 -7.75 7.38 -7.32
N VAL A 293 -6.97 7.34 -6.25
CA VAL A 293 -5.51 7.48 -6.35
C VAL A 293 -4.90 6.10 -6.54
N ASN A 294 -4.11 5.93 -7.59
CA ASN A 294 -3.45 4.69 -7.95
C ASN A 294 -1.94 4.85 -7.89
N THR A 295 -1.26 3.86 -7.33
CA THR A 295 0.21 3.83 -7.26
C THR A 295 0.73 2.44 -7.62
N SER A 296 1.88 2.41 -8.31
CA SER A 296 2.64 1.20 -8.62
C SER A 296 4.11 1.47 -8.40
N LEU A 297 4.79 0.58 -7.68
CA LEU A 297 6.23 0.63 -7.41
C LEU A 297 6.90 -0.60 -8.01
N ILE A 298 8.07 -0.44 -8.63
CA ILE A 298 8.88 -1.55 -9.15
C ILE A 298 10.19 -1.61 -8.37
N PHE A 299 10.43 -2.78 -7.80
CA PHE A 299 11.67 -3.12 -7.10
C PHE A 299 12.51 -4.07 -7.95
N LYS A 300 13.80 -3.81 -7.99
CA LYS A 300 14.81 -4.64 -8.64
C LYS A 300 15.68 -5.29 -7.57
N ARG A 301 15.96 -6.58 -7.72
CA ARG A 301 16.89 -7.32 -6.88
C ARG A 301 18.26 -6.66 -6.95
N TRP A 302 18.86 -6.43 -5.79
CA TRP A 302 20.24 -6.02 -5.70
C TRP A 302 21.16 -7.23 -5.82
N SER A 303 22.18 -7.16 -6.67
CA SER A 303 23.17 -8.23 -6.94
C SER A 303 24.60 -7.72 -6.87
#